data_f5e405e68c0f197bf3a74336ff1ec57d
#
_entry.id   f5e405e68c0f197bf3a74336ff1ec57d
#
_cell.length_a   1.000
_cell.length_b   1.000
_cell.length_c   1.000
_cell.angle_alpha   90.00
_cell.angle_beta   90.00
_cell.angle_gamma   90.00
#
_symmetry.space_group_name_H-M   'P 1'
#
loop_
_entity.id
_entity.type
_entity.pdbx_description
1 polymer ?
#
loop_
_entity_poly.entity_id
_entity_poly.type
_entity_poly.pdbx_seq_one_letter_code
_entity_poly.pdbx_strand_id
1 'polypeptide(L)'
;YLGAPGALRRVPGRLPPAAAPPELGAAARPDAQLAGALGEDRDAWLDLLLAREIVPRFPARRLTVLHHYPASQAALARRCPDDERVADRFEVFCGPLELANGYHELGDAAEQRARFAGDQARRQRAGRPLRPLDEKLLAALDAGLPDCAGVALGFDRLVMLECGRDRLREVQLFTALEDNDD
;
A
#
# COMPACT_ATOMS: atom_id res chain seq x y z
N TYR A 1 -14.81 -6.86 -20.66
CA TYR A 1 -16.16 -6.62 -20.11
C TYR A 1 -16.09 -6.74 -18.58
N LEU A 2 -15.72 -5.69 -17.92
CA LEU A 2 -15.88 -5.56 -16.47
C LEU A 2 -17.38 -5.40 -16.21
N GLY A 3 -18.00 -6.47 -15.71
CA GLY A 3 -19.44 -6.59 -15.59
C GLY A 3 -20.10 -5.52 -14.76
N ALA A 4 -21.35 -5.33 -15.05
CA ALA A 4 -22.41 -4.47 -14.56
C ALA A 4 -22.18 -3.63 -13.27
N PRO A 5 -22.74 -2.41 -13.21
CA PRO A 5 -22.70 -1.55 -12.02
C PRO A 5 -23.41 -2.22 -10.85
N GLY A 6 -22.66 -2.56 -9.82
CA GLY A 6 -23.15 -3.24 -8.62
C GLY A 6 -22.09 -4.01 -7.82
N ALA A 7 -20.84 -4.05 -8.30
CA ALA A 7 -19.80 -4.95 -7.79
C ALA A 7 -18.99 -4.41 -6.59
N LEU A 8 -19.21 -3.19 -6.12
CA LEU A 8 -18.58 -2.68 -4.92
C LEU A 8 -19.38 -3.13 -3.69
N ARG A 9 -19.06 -4.30 -3.17
CA ARG A 9 -19.59 -4.76 -1.88
C ARG A 9 -18.62 -4.35 -0.79
N ARG A 10 -19.10 -3.54 0.17
CA ARG A 10 -18.39 -3.29 1.39
C ARG A 10 -18.23 -4.63 2.12
N VAL A 11 -17.02 -5.15 2.18
CA VAL A 11 -16.70 -6.27 3.08
C VAL A 11 -16.42 -5.63 4.44
N PRO A 12 -17.24 -5.88 5.47
CA PRO A 12 -16.96 -5.38 6.79
C PRO A 12 -15.76 -6.13 7.34
N GLY A 13 -14.62 -5.47 7.38
CA GLY A 13 -13.40 -5.94 7.99
C GLY A 13 -12.58 -4.72 8.37
N ARG A 14 -12.67 -4.29 9.62
CA ARG A 14 -11.75 -3.30 10.19
C ARG A 14 -10.58 -4.06 10.79
N LEU A 15 -9.38 -3.83 10.28
CA LEU A 15 -8.19 -4.04 11.09
C LEU A 15 -8.30 -3.10 12.29
N PRO A 16 -8.22 -3.59 13.53
CA PRO A 16 -8.34 -2.73 14.70
C PRO A 16 -7.19 -1.71 14.67
N PRO A 17 -7.48 -0.41 14.65
CA PRO A 17 -6.44 0.63 14.54
C PRO A 17 -5.51 0.67 15.74
N ALA A 18 -5.81 -0.08 16.79
CA ALA A 18 -5.07 -0.12 18.04
C ALA A 18 -4.48 -1.51 18.38
N ALA A 19 -4.57 -2.51 17.48
CA ALA A 19 -4.01 -3.84 17.77
C ALA A 19 -2.50 -3.77 18.01
N ALA A 20 -2.06 -4.37 19.11
CA ALA A 20 -0.65 -4.47 19.47
C ALA A 20 0.06 -5.58 18.67
N PRO A 21 1.41 -5.52 18.48
CA PRO A 21 2.17 -6.55 17.79
C PRO A 21 1.89 -8.00 18.23
N PRO A 22 1.74 -8.34 19.53
CA PRO A 22 1.40 -9.69 19.94
C PRO A 22 0.05 -10.21 19.44
N GLU A 23 -0.96 -9.32 19.36
CA GLU A 23 -2.29 -9.68 18.85
C GLU A 23 -2.26 -9.90 17.34
N LEU A 24 -1.50 -9.06 16.61
CA LEU A 24 -1.28 -9.20 15.18
C LEU A 24 -0.49 -10.49 14.87
N GLY A 25 0.52 -10.79 15.67
CA GLY A 25 1.30 -12.02 15.56
C GLY A 25 0.46 -13.29 15.77
N ALA A 26 -0.46 -13.28 16.73
CA ALA A 26 -1.40 -14.40 16.95
C ALA A 26 -2.30 -14.65 15.73
N ALA A 27 -2.69 -13.59 15.01
CA ALA A 27 -3.49 -13.68 13.81
C ALA A 27 -2.68 -14.12 12.57
N ALA A 28 -1.44 -13.62 12.42
CA ALA A 28 -0.58 -13.89 11.26
C ALA A 28 0.15 -15.23 11.31
N ARG A 29 0.27 -15.85 12.50
CA ARG A 29 0.91 -17.17 12.74
C ARG A 29 2.26 -17.34 12.01
N PRO A 30 3.22 -16.42 12.14
CA PRO A 30 4.53 -16.53 11.51
C PRO A 30 5.35 -17.63 12.22
N ASP A 31 6.40 -18.11 11.52
CA ASP A 31 7.44 -18.85 12.22
C ASP A 31 8.24 -17.95 13.18
N ALA A 32 9.02 -18.57 14.06
CA ALA A 32 9.76 -17.85 15.11
C ALA A 32 10.82 -16.88 14.52
N GLN A 33 11.42 -17.23 13.39
CA GLN A 33 12.43 -16.39 12.73
C GLN A 33 11.78 -15.11 12.18
N LEU A 34 10.67 -15.23 11.49
CA LEU A 34 9.92 -14.10 10.95
C LEU A 34 9.36 -13.23 12.09
N ALA A 35 8.80 -13.85 13.13
CA ALA A 35 8.33 -13.12 14.31
C ALA A 35 9.46 -12.31 14.96
N GLY A 36 10.65 -12.89 15.11
CA GLY A 36 11.84 -12.20 15.63
C GLY A 36 12.29 -11.04 14.73
N ALA A 37 12.23 -11.22 13.42
CA ALA A 37 12.59 -10.17 12.46
C ALA A 37 11.61 -8.98 12.44
N LEU A 38 10.32 -9.22 12.66
CA LEU A 38 9.29 -8.18 12.73
C LEU A 38 9.32 -7.44 14.08
N GLY A 39 9.64 -8.15 15.18
CA GLY A 39 9.74 -7.56 16.52
C GLY A 39 8.52 -6.73 16.89
N GLU A 40 8.76 -5.48 17.30
CA GLU A 40 7.73 -4.53 17.72
C GLU A 40 7.23 -3.62 16.55
N ASP A 41 7.63 -3.89 15.32
CA ASP A 41 7.21 -3.09 14.16
C ASP A 41 5.75 -3.44 13.77
N ARG A 42 4.82 -2.66 14.32
CA ARG A 42 3.38 -2.84 14.09
C ARG A 42 2.99 -2.77 12.61
N ASP A 43 3.62 -1.88 11.84
CA ASP A 43 3.29 -1.72 10.43
C ASP A 43 3.75 -2.93 9.62
N ALA A 44 4.91 -3.49 9.94
CA ALA A 44 5.38 -4.74 9.34
C ALA A 44 4.45 -5.93 9.66
N TRP A 45 3.88 -6.00 10.87
CA TRP A 45 2.87 -7.00 11.22
C TRP A 45 1.58 -6.83 10.43
N LEU A 46 1.11 -5.57 10.22
CA LEU A 46 -0.07 -5.30 9.42
C LEU A 46 0.13 -5.68 7.96
N ASP A 47 1.31 -5.38 7.40
CA ASP A 47 1.67 -5.76 6.03
C ASP A 47 1.70 -7.29 5.87
N LEU A 48 2.25 -8.01 6.84
CA LEU A 48 2.24 -9.47 6.83
C LEU A 48 0.82 -10.04 6.85
N LEU A 49 -0.05 -9.52 7.73
CA LEU A 49 -1.45 -9.93 7.80
C LEU A 49 -2.20 -9.63 6.51
N LEU A 50 -1.98 -8.45 5.95
CA LEU A 50 -2.59 -8.06 4.68
C LEU A 50 -2.19 -9.05 3.59
N ALA A 51 -0.89 -9.30 3.43
CA ALA A 51 -0.36 -10.15 2.37
C ALA A 51 -0.71 -11.64 2.51
N ARG A 52 -0.71 -12.18 3.73
CA ARG A 52 -0.90 -13.62 3.96
C ARG A 52 -2.32 -14.03 4.25
N GLU A 53 -3.07 -13.18 4.96
CA GLU A 53 -4.38 -13.56 5.50
C GLU A 53 -5.55 -12.84 4.83
N ILE A 54 -5.35 -11.64 4.33
CA ILE A 54 -6.45 -10.81 3.82
C ILE A 54 -6.51 -10.84 2.30
N VAL A 55 -5.46 -10.43 1.63
CA VAL A 55 -5.42 -10.34 0.16
C VAL A 55 -5.70 -11.69 -0.53
N PRO A 56 -5.18 -12.85 -0.08
CA PRO A 56 -5.50 -14.14 -0.70
C PRO A 56 -6.98 -14.54 -0.63
N ARG A 57 -7.74 -13.91 0.28
CA ARG A 57 -9.19 -14.17 0.44
C ARG A 57 -10.07 -13.20 -0.37
N PHE A 58 -9.47 -12.25 -1.07
CA PHE A 58 -10.25 -11.37 -1.92
C PHE A 58 -10.89 -12.16 -3.06
N PRO A 59 -12.17 -11.89 -3.38
CA PRO A 59 -12.87 -12.63 -4.40
C PRO A 59 -12.19 -12.49 -5.76
N ALA A 60 -11.85 -13.61 -6.37
CA ALA A 60 -11.38 -13.63 -7.76
C ALA A 60 -12.42 -12.97 -8.68
N ARG A 61 -11.97 -12.23 -9.70
CA ARG A 61 -12.82 -11.56 -10.70
C ARG A 61 -13.77 -10.49 -10.13
N ARG A 62 -13.46 -9.95 -8.95
CA ARG A 62 -14.15 -8.80 -8.34
C ARG A 62 -13.13 -7.76 -7.90
N LEU A 63 -13.48 -6.49 -8.08
CA LEU A 63 -12.70 -5.41 -7.53
C LEU A 63 -12.98 -5.32 -6.03
N THR A 64 -11.89 -5.30 -5.26
CA THR A 64 -11.91 -5.05 -3.81
C THR A 64 -11.14 -3.76 -3.56
N VAL A 65 -11.75 -2.81 -2.86
CA VAL A 65 -11.09 -1.56 -2.46
C VAL A 65 -10.77 -1.65 -0.98
N LEU A 66 -9.48 -1.63 -0.66
CA LEU A 66 -8.98 -1.45 0.69
C LEU A 66 -8.71 0.04 0.89
N HIS A 67 -9.28 0.66 1.91
CA HIS A 67 -9.15 2.09 2.15
C HIS A 67 -8.97 2.40 3.63
N HIS A 68 -8.63 3.64 3.95
CA HIS A 68 -8.35 4.08 5.32
C HIS A 68 -7.18 3.31 5.95
N TYR A 69 -6.03 3.39 5.31
CA TYR A 69 -4.79 2.84 5.84
C TYR A 69 -4.42 3.50 7.17
N PRO A 70 -3.70 2.82 8.08
CA PRO A 70 -3.19 3.46 9.28
C PRO A 70 -2.40 4.74 8.95
N ALA A 71 -2.49 5.75 9.80
CA ALA A 71 -1.79 7.02 9.59
C ALA A 71 -0.25 6.85 9.51
N SER A 72 0.31 5.80 10.15
CA SER A 72 1.72 5.41 10.01
C SER A 72 2.09 4.93 8.61
N GLN A 73 1.12 4.46 7.83
CA GLN A 73 1.26 3.97 6.46
C GLN A 73 0.64 4.94 5.43
N ALA A 74 0.45 6.19 5.82
CA ALA A 74 -0.19 7.20 4.99
C ALA A 74 0.58 7.50 3.69
N ALA A 75 1.89 7.27 3.64
CA ALA A 75 2.76 7.65 2.51
C ALA A 75 2.59 9.14 2.15
N LEU A 76 2.07 9.45 0.97
CA LEU A 76 1.79 10.81 0.49
C LEU A 76 0.32 11.21 0.68
N ALA A 77 -0.49 10.37 1.30
CA ALA A 77 -1.89 10.68 1.59
C ALA A 77 -2.04 11.63 2.78
N ARG A 78 -3.01 12.51 2.73
CA ARG A 78 -3.41 13.26 3.93
C ARG A 78 -4.11 12.33 4.93
N ARG A 79 -4.11 12.73 6.19
CA ARG A 79 -4.91 12.05 7.22
C ARG A 79 -6.40 12.32 6.98
N CYS A 80 -7.22 11.33 7.31
CA CYS A 80 -8.66 11.48 7.23
C CYS A 80 -9.13 12.55 8.21
N PRO A 81 -9.90 13.58 7.79
CA PRO A 81 -10.36 14.63 8.68
C PRO A 81 -11.24 14.13 9.83
N ASP A 82 -11.99 13.06 9.59
CA ASP A 82 -12.94 12.49 10.57
C ASP A 82 -12.27 11.49 11.52
N ASP A 83 -11.08 10.98 11.18
CA ASP A 83 -10.32 10.04 12.00
C ASP A 83 -8.82 10.13 11.71
N GLU A 84 -8.10 10.92 12.49
CA GLU A 84 -6.66 11.14 12.33
C GLU A 84 -5.78 9.87 12.48
N ARG A 85 -6.36 8.76 12.96
CA ARG A 85 -5.66 7.46 13.07
C ARG A 85 -5.48 6.78 11.72
N VAL A 86 -6.18 7.23 10.70
CA VAL A 86 -6.17 6.67 9.35
C VAL A 86 -5.90 7.76 8.31
N ALA A 87 -5.43 7.32 7.15
CA ALA A 87 -5.15 8.17 6.00
C ALA A 87 -6.16 7.93 4.87
N ASP A 88 -6.42 8.98 4.09
CA ASP A 88 -7.21 8.93 2.86
C ASP A 88 -6.40 8.29 1.72
N ARG A 89 -6.05 7.03 1.93
CA ARG A 89 -5.33 6.15 1.01
C ARG A 89 -6.19 4.95 0.69
N PHE A 90 -6.14 4.52 -0.56
CA PHE A 90 -6.81 3.30 -1.00
C PHE A 90 -5.93 2.49 -1.95
N GLU A 91 -6.16 1.20 -1.97
CA GLU A 91 -5.65 0.27 -2.97
C GLU A 91 -6.80 -0.51 -3.58
N VAL A 92 -6.68 -0.82 -4.86
CA VAL A 92 -7.68 -1.59 -5.62
C VAL A 92 -7.08 -2.92 -6.01
N PHE A 93 -7.76 -4.00 -5.68
CA PHE A 93 -7.37 -5.36 -5.99
C PHE A 93 -8.40 -6.04 -6.89
N CYS A 94 -7.93 -6.98 -7.72
CA CYS A 94 -8.77 -7.98 -8.37
C CYS A 94 -8.26 -9.37 -7.97
N GLY A 95 -8.99 -10.09 -7.11
CA GLY A 95 -8.39 -11.21 -6.41
C GLY A 95 -7.14 -10.76 -5.65
N PRO A 96 -6.03 -11.50 -5.70
CA PRO A 96 -4.79 -11.12 -5.02
C PRO A 96 -3.97 -10.06 -5.77
N LEU A 97 -4.37 -9.68 -6.98
CA LEU A 97 -3.62 -8.75 -7.82
C LEU A 97 -3.99 -7.30 -7.50
N GLU A 98 -3.04 -6.53 -6.97
CA GLU A 98 -3.16 -5.09 -6.81
C GLU A 98 -3.12 -4.41 -8.17
N LEU A 99 -4.14 -3.60 -8.46
CA LEU A 99 -4.28 -2.87 -9.72
C LEU A 99 -3.95 -1.39 -9.58
N ALA A 100 -4.28 -0.79 -8.45
CA ALA A 100 -4.10 0.64 -8.27
C ALA A 100 -3.88 1.01 -6.80
N ASN A 101 -3.15 2.11 -6.60
CA ASN A 101 -2.92 2.73 -5.30
C ASN A 101 -3.14 4.24 -5.46
N GLY A 102 -3.95 4.82 -4.60
CA GLY A 102 -4.33 6.22 -4.72
C GLY A 102 -4.49 6.90 -3.36
N TYR A 103 -4.42 8.23 -3.40
CA TYR A 103 -4.45 9.10 -2.24
C TYR A 103 -5.37 10.28 -2.45
N HIS A 104 -5.91 10.82 -1.36
CA HIS A 104 -6.15 12.24 -1.27
C HIS A 104 -4.82 12.88 -0.92
N GLU A 105 -4.30 13.71 -1.80
CA GLU A 105 -2.92 14.17 -1.74
C GLU A 105 -2.66 15.05 -0.52
N LEU A 106 -1.50 14.86 0.11
CA LEU A 106 -1.02 15.73 1.17
C LEU A 106 -0.40 16.99 0.57
N GLY A 107 -1.09 18.12 0.70
CA GLY A 107 -0.58 19.42 0.24
C GLY A 107 0.30 20.16 1.25
N ASP A 108 0.44 19.68 2.49
CA ASP A 108 1.23 20.31 3.55
C ASP A 108 2.70 19.88 3.46
N ALA A 109 3.56 20.79 2.99
CA ALA A 109 5.00 20.54 2.85
C ALA A 109 5.70 20.32 4.20
N ALA A 110 5.25 20.98 5.28
CA ALA A 110 5.84 20.82 6.60
C ALA A 110 5.56 19.42 7.17
N GLU A 111 4.33 18.95 7.04
CA GLU A 111 3.97 17.58 7.41
C GLU A 111 4.73 16.56 6.55
N GLN A 112 4.82 16.78 5.22
CA GLN A 112 5.56 15.88 4.35
C GLN A 112 7.05 15.80 4.72
N ARG A 113 7.67 16.92 5.03
CA ARG A 113 9.06 16.97 5.51
C ARG A 113 9.24 16.20 6.81
N ALA A 114 8.31 16.35 7.76
CA ALA A 114 8.33 15.62 9.02
C ALA A 114 8.17 14.10 8.80
N ARG A 115 7.32 13.66 7.88
CA ARG A 115 7.18 12.25 7.51
C ARG A 115 8.47 11.69 6.92
N PHE A 116 9.10 12.39 6.00
CA PHE A 116 10.39 11.98 5.41
C PHE A 116 11.49 11.90 6.46
N ALA A 117 11.57 12.84 7.40
CA ALA A 117 12.52 12.78 8.50
C ALA A 117 12.28 11.55 9.39
N GLY A 118 11.02 11.23 9.68
CA GLY A 118 10.63 10.02 10.40
C GLY A 118 11.05 8.73 9.68
N ASP A 119 10.86 8.68 8.34
CA ASP A 119 11.27 7.56 7.50
C ASP A 119 12.80 7.38 7.52
N GLN A 120 13.55 8.46 7.40
CA GLN A 120 15.01 8.43 7.50
C GLN A 120 15.46 7.88 8.86
N ALA A 121 14.83 8.33 9.95
CA ALA A 121 15.14 7.83 11.29
C ALA A 121 14.83 6.33 11.45
N ARG A 122 13.72 5.84 10.85
CA ARG A 122 13.40 4.40 10.82
C ARG A 122 14.44 3.61 10.03
N ARG A 123 14.82 4.10 8.84
CA ARG A 123 15.86 3.47 8.01
C ARG A 123 17.20 3.38 8.76
N GLN A 124 17.60 4.46 9.43
CA GLN A 124 18.84 4.50 10.21
C GLN A 124 18.83 3.47 11.35
N ARG A 125 17.75 3.40 12.11
CA ARG A 125 17.61 2.39 13.18
C ARG A 125 17.64 0.96 12.67
N ALA A 126 17.12 0.74 11.44
CA ALA A 126 17.14 -0.56 10.78
C ALA A 126 18.46 -0.86 10.05
N GLY A 127 19.50 -0.03 10.18
CA GLY A 127 20.77 -0.19 9.49
C GLY A 127 20.67 -0.10 7.96
N ARG A 128 19.60 0.51 7.43
CA ARG A 128 19.38 0.66 5.99
C ARG A 128 20.02 1.95 5.47
N PRO A 129 20.52 1.97 4.23
CA PRO A 129 21.07 3.19 3.62
C PRO A 129 20.06 4.32 3.65
N LEU A 130 20.51 5.52 4.06
CA LEU A 130 19.70 6.73 3.96
C LEU A 130 19.57 7.13 2.49
N ARG A 131 18.44 7.74 2.16
CA ARG A 131 18.18 8.28 0.82
C ARG A 131 18.06 9.80 0.92
N PRO A 132 18.59 10.58 -0.03
CA PRO A 132 18.39 12.02 -0.04
C PRO A 132 16.88 12.32 -0.09
N LEU A 133 16.49 13.41 0.56
CA LEU A 133 15.11 13.91 0.45
C LEU A 133 14.87 14.46 -0.96
N ASP A 134 13.65 14.31 -1.44
CA ASP A 134 13.22 14.96 -2.68
C ASP A 134 12.85 16.42 -2.39
N GLU A 135 13.89 17.28 -2.41
CA GLU A 135 13.70 18.71 -2.17
C GLU A 135 12.90 19.39 -3.30
N LYS A 136 12.83 18.81 -4.50
CA LYS A 136 11.98 19.33 -5.57
C LYS A 136 10.51 19.10 -5.29
N LEU A 137 10.15 17.92 -4.81
CA LEU A 137 8.79 17.63 -4.36
C LEU A 137 8.41 18.56 -3.21
N LEU A 138 9.27 18.71 -2.20
CA LEU A 138 9.00 19.58 -1.06
C LEU A 138 8.82 21.05 -1.49
N ALA A 139 9.67 21.55 -2.40
CA ALA A 139 9.53 22.90 -2.95
C ALA A 139 8.24 23.06 -3.78
N ALA A 140 7.81 22.03 -4.49
CA ALA A 140 6.55 22.06 -5.22
C ALA A 140 5.35 22.11 -4.27
N LEU A 141 5.39 21.38 -3.16
CA LEU A 141 4.35 21.44 -2.11
C LEU A 141 4.34 22.83 -1.42
N ASP A 142 5.51 23.43 -1.14
CA ASP A 142 5.62 24.79 -0.60
C ASP A 142 5.04 25.83 -1.56
N ALA A 143 5.14 25.62 -2.87
CA ALA A 143 4.52 26.48 -3.88
C ALA A 143 2.99 26.33 -3.96
N GLY A 144 2.46 25.28 -3.35
CA GLY A 144 1.03 24.99 -3.24
C GLY A 144 0.56 23.87 -4.17
N LEU A 145 -0.09 22.89 -3.59
CA LEU A 145 -0.83 21.85 -4.30
C LEU A 145 -2.33 22.09 -4.08
N PRO A 146 -3.14 22.16 -5.14
CA PRO A 146 -4.60 22.27 -4.97
C PRO A 146 -5.15 21.03 -4.26
N ASP A 147 -6.31 21.15 -3.62
CA ASP A 147 -7.01 20.00 -3.03
C ASP A 147 -7.38 19.02 -4.14
N CYS A 148 -6.69 17.89 -4.19
CA CYS A 148 -6.80 16.92 -5.26
C CYS A 148 -6.55 15.48 -4.77
N ALA A 149 -6.97 14.54 -5.58
CA ALA A 149 -6.67 13.13 -5.39
C ALA A 149 -5.93 12.59 -6.62
N GLY A 150 -5.03 11.66 -6.39
CA GLY A 150 -4.29 10.97 -7.43
C GLY A 150 -4.38 9.46 -7.30
N VAL A 151 -4.15 8.77 -8.41
CA VAL A 151 -4.09 7.31 -8.45
C VAL A 151 -3.04 6.85 -9.45
N ALA A 152 -2.21 5.91 -9.03
CA ALA A 152 -1.34 5.14 -9.91
C ALA A 152 -2.03 3.81 -10.24
N LEU A 153 -2.23 3.54 -11.54
CA LEU A 153 -2.82 2.30 -12.03
C LEU A 153 -1.76 1.49 -12.77
N GLY A 154 -1.62 0.21 -12.40
CA GLY A 154 -0.76 -0.73 -13.09
C GLY A 154 -1.38 -1.18 -14.42
N PHE A 155 -1.09 -0.45 -15.51
CA PHE A 155 -1.69 -0.72 -16.81
C PHE A 155 -1.40 -2.14 -17.32
N ASP A 156 -0.18 -2.61 -17.18
CA ASP A 156 0.19 -3.98 -17.59
C ASP A 156 -0.58 -5.04 -16.79
N ARG A 157 -0.81 -4.78 -15.49
CA ARG A 157 -1.64 -5.67 -14.65
C ARG A 157 -3.10 -5.69 -15.11
N LEU A 158 -3.61 -4.56 -15.58
CA LEU A 158 -4.95 -4.50 -16.15
C LEU A 158 -5.02 -5.31 -17.45
N VAL A 159 -4.00 -5.20 -18.33
CA VAL A 159 -3.88 -5.99 -19.56
C VAL A 159 -3.76 -7.49 -19.24
N MET A 160 -3.00 -7.86 -18.20
CA MET A 160 -2.94 -9.26 -17.73
C MET A 160 -4.33 -9.81 -17.41
N LEU A 161 -5.13 -9.04 -16.67
CA LEU A 161 -6.50 -9.47 -16.32
C LEU A 161 -7.39 -9.63 -17.54
N GLU A 162 -7.35 -8.69 -18.48
CA GLU A 162 -8.15 -8.73 -19.70
C GLU A 162 -7.75 -9.91 -20.60
N CYS A 163 -6.44 -10.19 -20.68
CA CYS A 163 -5.91 -11.31 -21.49
C CYS A 163 -5.93 -12.67 -20.75
N GLY A 164 -6.34 -12.70 -19.47
CA GLY A 164 -6.32 -13.92 -18.65
C GLY A 164 -4.91 -14.48 -18.46
N ARG A 165 -3.93 -13.59 -18.26
CA ARG A 165 -2.52 -13.95 -18.04
C ARG A 165 -2.13 -13.76 -16.59
N ASP A 166 -1.16 -14.58 -16.12
CA ASP A 166 -0.72 -14.59 -14.74
C ASP A 166 0.65 -13.91 -14.55
N ARG A 167 1.36 -13.61 -15.64
CA ARG A 167 2.72 -13.04 -15.59
C ARG A 167 2.82 -11.79 -16.46
N LEU A 168 3.49 -10.75 -15.94
CA LEU A 168 3.72 -9.48 -16.67
C LEU A 168 4.43 -9.70 -18.00
N ARG A 169 5.42 -10.58 -18.07
CA ARG A 169 6.17 -10.90 -19.30
C ARG A 169 5.29 -11.41 -20.46
N GLU A 170 4.10 -11.91 -20.18
CA GLU A 170 3.17 -12.39 -21.21
C GLU A 170 2.39 -11.28 -21.90
N VAL A 171 2.44 -10.06 -21.34
CA VAL A 171 1.72 -8.89 -21.87
C VAL A 171 2.64 -7.72 -22.20
N GLN A 172 3.93 -7.82 -21.89
CA GLN A 172 4.94 -6.81 -22.21
C GLN A 172 5.69 -7.21 -23.49
N LEU A 173 5.89 -6.24 -24.38
CA LEU A 173 6.69 -6.46 -25.60
C LEU A 173 8.20 -6.59 -25.29
N PHE A 174 8.66 -5.92 -24.24
CA PHE A 174 10.05 -5.96 -23.79
C PHE A 174 10.05 -6.11 -22.26
N THR A 175 10.77 -7.11 -21.77
CA THR A 175 10.96 -7.32 -20.33
C THR A 175 12.38 -6.93 -19.95
N ALA A 176 12.55 -6.32 -18.78
CA ALA A 176 13.87 -5.97 -18.26
C ALA A 176 14.63 -7.19 -17.64
N LEU A 177 13.93 -8.31 -17.50
CA LEU A 177 14.50 -9.53 -16.94
C LEU A 177 14.91 -10.44 -18.09
N GLU A 178 16.20 -10.72 -18.20
CA GLU A 178 16.68 -11.86 -18.99
C GLU A 178 16.09 -13.14 -18.37
N ASP A 179 15.64 -14.04 -19.25
CA ASP A 179 15.11 -15.35 -18.84
C ASP A 179 16.23 -16.15 -18.17
N ASN A 180 16.37 -16.02 -16.85
CA ASN A 180 16.99 -17.05 -16.04
C ASN A 180 15.89 -18.05 -15.64
N ASP A 181 15.43 -18.81 -16.62
CA ASP A 181 14.72 -20.05 -16.40
C ASP A 181 15.77 -21.16 -16.21
N ASP A 182 16.14 -21.44 -14.96
CA ASP A 182 16.63 -22.73 -14.49
C ASP A 182 15.89 -23.11 -13.21
#